data_daf920c6259923edcfa754f8acfd841c
#
_entry.id   daf920c6259923edcfa754f8acfd841c
#
_cell.length_a   1.000
_cell.length_b   1.000
_cell.length_c   1.000
_cell.angle_alpha   90.00
_cell.angle_beta   90.00
_cell.angle_gamma   90.00
#
_symmetry.space_group_name_H-M   'P 1'
#
loop_
_entity.id
_entity.type
_entity.pdbx_description
1 polymer ?
#
loop_
_entity_poly.entity_id
_entity_poly.type
_entity_poly.pdbx_seq_one_letter_code
_entity_poly.pdbx_strand_id
1 'polypeptide(L)'
;YFPGIGPIRYEGPDTDNPLAFRHYDENRIVAGKTMREHFRFAAAYWHTLGGTGGDPFGAPTKHLPWMQAADPLQQARDKMDAAFELVTKLGLPYFCFHDFDLVPEADTLAESERRLQAIGEYAKAKMAASGVRVLWGTANLFSHPRYMNGAATNPDFAVVARAGAQVKMALDLTIALDGENYVFWGVREGYLSLLNTDMKRELDHLARFLTMAKDYARTQGFAGTFFIEPKPMEPSKHQY
;
A
#
# COMPACT_ATOMS: atom_id res chain seq x y z
N TYR A 1 14.24 -16.64 -0.05
CA TYR A 1 14.83 -15.39 0.47
C TYR A 1 15.15 -15.47 1.96
N PHE A 2 14.48 -16.34 2.71
CA PHE A 2 14.68 -16.52 4.16
C PHE A 2 15.05 -17.97 4.47
N PRO A 3 16.26 -18.43 4.07
CA PRO A 3 16.68 -19.82 4.21
C PRO A 3 16.80 -20.21 5.67
N GLY A 4 16.41 -21.45 6.00
CA GLY A 4 16.50 -22.00 7.35
C GLY A 4 15.45 -21.48 8.34
N ILE A 5 14.59 -20.52 7.94
CA ILE A 5 13.51 -20.03 8.79
C ILE A 5 12.21 -20.76 8.41
N GLY A 6 11.65 -21.50 9.38
CA GLY A 6 10.32 -22.13 9.26
C GLY A 6 9.17 -21.16 9.58
N PRO A 7 7.92 -21.66 9.63
CA PRO A 7 6.79 -20.85 10.08
C PRO A 7 6.99 -20.38 11.54
N ILE A 8 6.77 -19.08 11.75
CA ILE A 8 6.86 -18.45 13.08
C ILE A 8 5.50 -18.63 13.76
N ARG A 9 5.52 -19.18 14.97
CA ARG A 9 4.30 -19.54 15.73
C ARG A 9 4.37 -19.04 17.17
N TYR A 10 3.23 -19.08 17.84
CA TYR A 10 3.17 -18.85 19.27
C TYR A 10 3.78 -20.04 20.03
N GLU A 11 4.72 -19.77 20.94
CA GLU A 11 5.39 -20.76 21.78
C GLU A 11 5.32 -20.40 23.27
N GLY A 12 4.65 -19.30 23.60
CA GLY A 12 4.52 -18.83 24.99
C GLY A 12 5.60 -17.83 25.41
N PRO A 13 5.38 -17.16 26.56
CA PRO A 13 6.27 -16.08 27.02
C PRO A 13 7.67 -16.55 27.41
N ASP A 14 7.81 -17.81 27.81
CA ASP A 14 9.07 -18.37 28.32
C ASP A 14 9.93 -19.05 27.24
N THR A 15 9.54 -18.99 25.97
CA THR A 15 10.31 -19.60 24.89
C THR A 15 11.67 -18.91 24.70
N ASP A 16 12.71 -19.70 24.50
CA ASP A 16 14.04 -19.23 24.11
C ASP A 16 14.19 -19.03 22.61
N ASN A 17 13.18 -19.39 21.81
CA ASN A 17 13.20 -19.20 20.36
C ASN A 17 13.02 -17.72 20.00
N PRO A 18 14.05 -17.04 19.42
CA PRO A 18 13.96 -15.65 19.05
C PRO A 18 13.00 -15.38 17.88
N LEU A 19 12.63 -16.43 17.15
CA LEU A 19 11.72 -16.38 16.00
C LEU A 19 10.33 -16.96 16.33
N ALA A 20 9.87 -16.82 17.58
CA ALA A 20 8.53 -17.21 18.01
C ALA A 20 7.71 -16.00 18.49
N PHE A 21 6.40 -16.06 18.36
CA PHE A 21 5.51 -15.13 19.03
C PHE A 21 5.40 -15.52 20.51
N ARG A 22 5.74 -14.59 21.41
CA ARG A 22 5.72 -14.83 22.86
C ARG A 22 4.40 -14.46 23.52
N HIS A 23 3.70 -13.47 22.99
CA HIS A 23 2.53 -12.88 23.61
C HIS A 23 1.27 -12.95 22.76
N TYR A 24 1.41 -13.16 21.47
CA TYR A 24 0.29 -13.29 20.54
C TYR A 24 0.01 -14.76 20.22
N ASP A 25 -1.02 -15.30 20.89
CA ASP A 25 -1.62 -16.60 20.56
C ASP A 25 -2.86 -16.35 19.70
N GLU A 26 -2.75 -16.67 18.42
CA GLU A 26 -3.83 -16.46 17.44
C GLU A 26 -5.13 -17.21 17.79
N ASN A 27 -5.02 -18.33 18.52
CA ASN A 27 -6.14 -19.20 18.88
C ASN A 27 -6.77 -18.86 20.23
N ARG A 28 -6.17 -17.99 21.03
CA ARG A 28 -6.71 -17.58 22.32
C ARG A 28 -8.08 -16.93 22.15
N ILE A 29 -9.06 -17.44 22.89
CA ILE A 29 -10.43 -16.88 22.88
C ILE A 29 -10.52 -15.71 23.86
N VAL A 30 -10.99 -14.55 23.35
CA VAL A 30 -11.28 -13.36 24.12
C VAL A 30 -12.66 -12.84 23.68
N ALA A 31 -13.56 -12.61 24.63
CA ALA A 31 -14.92 -12.13 24.33
C ALA A 31 -15.64 -12.93 23.22
N GLY A 32 -15.45 -14.27 23.22
CA GLY A 32 -16.13 -15.20 22.30
C GLY A 32 -15.53 -15.30 20.89
N LYS A 33 -14.40 -14.64 20.63
CA LYS A 33 -13.67 -14.71 19.36
C LYS A 33 -12.21 -15.05 19.59
N THR A 34 -11.55 -15.65 18.60
CA THR A 34 -10.09 -15.83 18.64
C THR A 34 -9.36 -14.48 18.49
N MET A 35 -8.13 -14.42 18.99
CA MET A 35 -7.28 -13.25 18.78
C MET A 35 -7.07 -12.97 17.28
N ARG A 36 -7.02 -13.99 16.44
CA ARG A 36 -6.96 -13.88 14.98
C ARG A 36 -8.18 -13.17 14.38
N GLU A 37 -9.38 -13.42 14.93
CA GLU A 37 -10.60 -12.73 14.49
C GLU A 37 -10.69 -11.29 14.98
N HIS A 38 -10.06 -10.96 16.12
CA HIS A 38 -9.96 -9.59 16.62
C HIS A 38 -8.92 -8.78 15.83
N PHE A 39 -7.76 -9.35 15.55
CA PHE A 39 -6.63 -8.68 14.90
C PHE A 39 -6.41 -9.21 13.48
N ARG A 40 -6.82 -8.43 12.50
CA ARG A 40 -6.64 -8.72 11.09
C ARG A 40 -5.29 -8.18 10.61
N PHE A 41 -4.20 -8.79 11.07
CA PHE A 41 -2.85 -8.36 10.72
C PHE A 41 -2.58 -8.44 9.23
N ALA A 42 -1.96 -7.39 8.69
CA ALA A 42 -1.53 -7.31 7.30
C ALA A 42 -0.07 -6.86 7.22
N ALA A 43 0.67 -7.37 6.25
CA ALA A 43 1.99 -6.85 5.94
C ALA A 43 1.87 -5.57 5.10
N ALA A 44 2.57 -4.51 5.52
CA ALA A 44 2.75 -3.31 4.74
C ALA A 44 3.84 -3.57 3.68
N TYR A 45 3.45 -3.58 2.40
CA TYR A 45 4.35 -3.96 1.31
C TYR A 45 5.53 -3.00 1.13
N TRP A 46 5.36 -1.73 1.52
CA TRP A 46 6.36 -0.68 1.33
C TRP A 46 7.49 -0.68 2.37
N HIS A 47 7.19 -0.81 3.67
CA HIS A 47 8.22 -0.70 4.72
C HIS A 47 9.17 -1.89 4.72
N THR A 48 8.63 -3.09 4.87
CA THR A 48 9.41 -4.31 5.06
C THR A 48 10.17 -4.70 3.81
N LEU A 49 9.53 -4.54 2.65
CA LEU A 49 10.01 -5.08 1.38
C LEU A 49 10.65 -4.03 0.46
N GLY A 50 10.32 -2.74 0.65
CA GLY A 50 10.81 -1.63 -0.16
C GLY A 50 11.62 -0.59 0.61
N GLY A 51 11.65 -0.66 1.94
CA GLY A 51 12.38 0.31 2.77
C GLY A 51 13.89 0.15 2.61
N THR A 52 14.54 1.13 1.98
CA THR A 52 15.97 1.09 1.66
C THR A 52 16.86 1.65 2.76
N GLY A 53 16.29 2.15 3.86
CA GLY A 53 17.05 2.74 4.98
C GLY A 53 17.55 4.16 4.72
N GLY A 54 16.98 4.84 3.70
CA GLY A 54 17.19 6.26 3.50
C GLY A 54 16.36 7.09 4.48
N ASP A 55 16.90 8.21 4.94
CA ASP A 55 16.26 9.16 5.84
C ASP A 55 16.75 10.59 5.53
N PRO A 56 16.27 11.65 6.25
CA PRO A 56 16.72 13.01 6.04
C PRO A 56 18.23 13.24 6.29
N PHE A 57 18.93 12.30 6.91
CA PHE A 57 20.34 12.41 7.29
C PHE A 57 21.27 11.62 6.38
N GLY A 58 20.75 10.69 5.57
CA GLY A 58 21.62 9.89 4.73
C GLY A 58 20.95 9.12 3.60
N ALA A 59 21.79 8.69 2.67
CA ALA A 59 21.38 7.86 1.55
C ALA A 59 20.92 6.46 1.99
N PRO A 60 20.22 5.72 1.14
CA PRO A 60 19.85 4.34 1.41
C PRO A 60 21.03 3.44 1.72
N THR A 61 20.94 2.66 2.80
CA THR A 61 22.00 1.78 3.28
C THR A 61 21.66 0.30 3.26
N LYS A 62 20.40 -0.04 3.03
CA LYS A 62 19.95 -1.44 2.94
C LYS A 62 20.13 -1.99 1.54
N HIS A 63 20.74 -3.18 1.48
CA HIS A 63 20.79 -3.98 0.27
C HIS A 63 19.70 -5.07 0.36
N LEU A 64 18.74 -5.01 -0.54
CA LEU A 64 17.62 -5.95 -0.58
C LEU A 64 17.85 -6.96 -1.71
N PRO A 65 18.01 -8.28 -1.40
CA PRO A 65 18.32 -9.30 -2.41
C PRO A 65 17.33 -9.37 -3.57
N TRP A 66 16.06 -9.05 -3.32
CA TRP A 66 14.99 -9.06 -4.32
C TRP A 66 14.89 -7.78 -5.16
N MET A 67 15.78 -6.80 -4.93
CA MET A 67 15.80 -5.53 -5.68
C MET A 67 16.99 -5.45 -6.65
N GLN A 68 17.54 -6.60 -7.08
CA GLN A 68 18.77 -6.64 -7.87
C GLN A 68 18.54 -6.77 -9.38
N ALA A 69 17.39 -7.27 -9.81
CA ALA A 69 17.10 -7.44 -11.22
C ALA A 69 17.04 -6.08 -11.94
N ALA A 70 17.66 -6.02 -13.13
CA ALA A 70 17.66 -4.79 -13.94
C ALA A 70 16.29 -4.54 -14.62
N ASP A 71 15.57 -5.61 -14.96
CA ASP A 71 14.21 -5.50 -15.49
C ASP A 71 13.23 -5.17 -14.36
N PRO A 72 12.48 -4.04 -14.43
CA PRO A 72 11.56 -3.64 -13.38
C PRO A 72 10.46 -4.66 -13.07
N LEU A 73 9.99 -5.39 -14.07
CA LEU A 73 8.95 -6.39 -13.86
C LEU A 73 9.51 -7.66 -13.21
N GLN A 74 10.73 -8.07 -13.56
CA GLN A 74 11.41 -9.16 -12.88
C GLN A 74 11.72 -8.79 -11.42
N GLN A 75 12.22 -7.59 -11.17
CA GLN A 75 12.45 -7.09 -9.82
C GLN A 75 11.15 -7.09 -8.99
N ALA A 76 10.02 -6.69 -9.59
CA ALA A 76 8.71 -6.73 -8.94
C ALA A 76 8.28 -8.17 -8.59
N ARG A 77 8.55 -9.15 -9.46
CA ARG A 77 8.29 -10.57 -9.19
C ARG A 77 9.15 -11.11 -8.07
N ASP A 78 10.45 -10.84 -8.09
CA ASP A 78 11.39 -11.25 -7.05
C ASP A 78 10.99 -10.70 -5.68
N LYS A 79 10.61 -9.41 -5.63
CA LYS A 79 10.08 -8.75 -4.44
C LYS A 79 8.79 -9.42 -3.96
N MET A 80 7.90 -9.77 -4.86
CA MET A 80 6.64 -10.45 -4.53
C MET A 80 6.87 -11.87 -4.00
N ASP A 81 7.84 -12.59 -4.54
CA ASP A 81 8.23 -13.90 -4.02
C ASP A 81 8.75 -13.80 -2.59
N ALA A 82 9.62 -12.84 -2.32
CA ALA A 82 10.10 -12.56 -0.96
C ALA A 82 8.96 -12.15 -0.02
N ALA A 83 8.02 -11.32 -0.52
CA ALA A 83 6.86 -10.87 0.24
C ALA A 83 5.96 -12.03 0.68
N PHE A 84 5.57 -12.87 -0.27
CA PHE A 84 4.68 -14.00 0.04
C PHE A 84 5.37 -15.07 0.90
N GLU A 85 6.69 -15.28 0.73
CA GLU A 85 7.46 -16.12 1.64
C GLU A 85 7.43 -15.56 3.07
N LEU A 86 7.69 -14.27 3.26
CA LEU A 86 7.68 -13.62 4.57
C LEU A 86 6.29 -13.69 5.24
N VAL A 87 5.26 -13.26 4.50
CA VAL A 87 3.88 -13.18 5.00
C VAL A 87 3.37 -14.57 5.41
N THR A 88 3.66 -15.59 4.62
CA THR A 88 3.29 -16.98 4.91
C THR A 88 4.04 -17.52 6.13
N LYS A 89 5.34 -17.25 6.27
CA LYS A 89 6.12 -17.65 7.44
C LYS A 89 5.65 -16.98 8.73
N LEU A 90 5.20 -15.72 8.64
CA LEU A 90 4.60 -15.00 9.77
C LEU A 90 3.15 -15.39 10.06
N GLY A 91 2.51 -16.19 9.20
CA GLY A 91 1.11 -16.59 9.35
C GLY A 91 0.13 -15.42 9.17
N LEU A 92 0.52 -14.36 8.46
CA LEU A 92 -0.34 -13.20 8.23
C LEU A 92 -1.38 -13.50 7.14
N PRO A 93 -2.67 -13.21 7.39
CA PRO A 93 -3.72 -13.46 6.41
C PRO A 93 -3.81 -12.41 5.30
N TYR A 94 -3.16 -11.26 5.47
CA TYR A 94 -3.32 -10.12 4.58
C TYR A 94 -2.02 -9.41 4.27
N PHE A 95 -2.04 -8.67 3.15
CA PHE A 95 -1.09 -7.60 2.84
C PHE A 95 -1.83 -6.36 2.33
N CYS A 96 -1.16 -5.20 2.37
CA CYS A 96 -1.63 -3.95 1.79
C CYS A 96 -0.52 -3.33 0.94
N PHE A 97 -0.91 -2.57 -0.09
CA PHE A 97 0.04 -2.02 -1.04
C PHE A 97 -0.35 -0.62 -1.54
N HIS A 98 0.67 0.14 -1.96
CA HIS A 98 0.51 1.19 -2.94
C HIS A 98 0.82 0.62 -4.34
N ASP A 99 0.19 1.14 -5.37
CA ASP A 99 0.37 0.69 -6.76
C ASP A 99 1.84 0.56 -7.16
N PHE A 100 2.64 1.61 -6.97
CA PHE A 100 4.04 1.65 -7.37
C PHE A 100 5.02 1.02 -6.37
N ASP A 101 4.53 0.53 -5.24
CA ASP A 101 5.31 -0.40 -4.41
C ASP A 101 5.36 -1.79 -5.03
N LEU A 102 4.31 -2.19 -5.76
CA LEU A 102 4.27 -3.49 -6.43
C LEU A 102 5.23 -3.53 -7.62
N VAL A 103 5.20 -2.49 -8.47
CA VAL A 103 6.09 -2.33 -9.61
C VAL A 103 6.38 -0.84 -9.84
N PRO A 104 7.63 -0.44 -10.14
CA PRO A 104 7.95 0.97 -10.35
C PRO A 104 7.14 1.63 -11.48
N GLU A 105 6.79 2.91 -11.28
CA GLU A 105 6.20 3.74 -12.32
C GLU A 105 7.07 3.73 -13.58
N ALA A 106 6.43 3.68 -14.75
CA ALA A 106 7.10 3.79 -16.03
C ALA A 106 6.99 5.22 -16.60
N ASP A 107 7.72 5.48 -17.67
CA ASP A 107 7.74 6.81 -18.34
C ASP A 107 6.36 7.22 -18.88
N THR A 108 5.52 6.25 -19.24
CA THR A 108 4.17 6.50 -19.74
C THR A 108 3.11 5.84 -18.85
N LEU A 109 1.91 6.45 -18.83
CA LEU A 109 0.77 5.89 -18.11
C LEU A 109 0.38 4.50 -18.62
N ALA A 110 0.36 4.33 -19.95
CA ALA A 110 0.02 3.06 -20.58
C ALA A 110 1.01 1.93 -20.23
N GLU A 111 2.30 2.25 -20.12
CA GLU A 111 3.29 1.28 -19.69
C GLU A 111 3.15 0.95 -18.20
N SER A 112 2.89 1.95 -17.36
CA SER A 112 2.63 1.73 -15.93
C SER A 112 1.42 0.82 -15.74
N GLU A 113 0.33 1.04 -16.48
CA GLU A 113 -0.87 0.21 -16.44
C GLU A 113 -0.56 -1.24 -16.85
N ARG A 114 0.17 -1.45 -17.94
CA ARG A 114 0.57 -2.79 -18.39
C ARG A 114 1.42 -3.52 -17.34
N ARG A 115 2.38 -2.83 -16.71
CA ARG A 115 3.19 -3.40 -15.64
C ARG A 115 2.35 -3.78 -14.42
N LEU A 116 1.43 -2.90 -14.01
CA LEU A 116 0.51 -3.17 -12.90
C LEU A 116 -0.40 -4.37 -13.19
N GLN A 117 -0.92 -4.49 -14.40
CA GLN A 117 -1.70 -5.66 -14.81
C GLN A 117 -0.87 -6.94 -14.76
N ALA A 118 0.35 -6.92 -15.29
CA ALA A 118 1.25 -8.08 -15.30
C ALA A 118 1.63 -8.55 -13.89
N ILE A 119 1.94 -7.61 -12.98
CA ILE A 119 2.25 -7.96 -11.58
C ILE A 119 0.98 -8.35 -10.80
N GLY A 120 -0.17 -7.81 -11.17
CA GLY A 120 -1.47 -8.20 -10.61
C GLY A 120 -1.81 -9.66 -10.90
N GLU A 121 -1.60 -10.13 -12.14
CA GLU A 121 -1.78 -11.55 -12.48
C GLU A 121 -0.80 -12.46 -11.72
N TYR A 122 0.44 -12.00 -11.54
CA TYR A 122 1.41 -12.72 -10.72
C TYR A 122 0.98 -12.80 -9.25
N ALA A 123 0.46 -11.69 -8.70
CA ALA A 123 -0.09 -11.64 -7.35
C ALA A 123 -1.25 -12.61 -7.14
N LYS A 124 -2.20 -12.68 -8.11
CA LYS A 124 -3.32 -13.65 -8.05
C LYS A 124 -2.84 -15.09 -7.89
N ALA A 125 -1.82 -15.48 -8.64
CA ALA A 125 -1.24 -16.83 -8.54
C ALA A 125 -0.65 -17.09 -7.15
N LYS A 126 0.07 -16.10 -6.58
CA LYS A 126 0.62 -16.20 -5.23
C LYS A 126 -0.46 -16.24 -4.15
N MET A 127 -1.49 -15.42 -4.27
CA MET A 127 -2.65 -15.40 -3.38
C MET A 127 -3.39 -16.74 -3.39
N ALA A 128 -3.63 -17.30 -4.58
CA ALA A 128 -4.26 -18.61 -4.73
C ALA A 128 -3.45 -19.74 -4.09
N ALA A 129 -2.12 -19.70 -4.20
CA ALA A 129 -1.24 -20.71 -3.64
C ALA A 129 -1.08 -20.62 -2.12
N SER A 130 -1.19 -19.40 -1.54
CA SER A 130 -0.91 -19.15 -0.11
C SER A 130 -2.15 -18.93 0.75
N GLY A 131 -3.28 -18.55 0.15
CA GLY A 131 -4.48 -18.10 0.87
C GLY A 131 -4.37 -16.67 1.44
N VAL A 132 -3.25 -15.98 1.22
CA VAL A 132 -3.05 -14.57 1.64
C VAL A 132 -3.90 -13.67 0.74
N ARG A 133 -4.57 -12.67 1.32
CA ARG A 133 -5.49 -11.77 0.63
C ARG A 133 -5.06 -10.31 0.72
N VAL A 134 -5.62 -9.46 -0.12
CA VAL A 134 -5.45 -8.00 -0.05
C VAL A 134 -6.42 -7.42 0.98
N LEU A 135 -5.89 -6.76 2.04
CA LEU A 135 -6.73 -6.05 2.99
C LEU A 135 -7.19 -4.70 2.42
N TRP A 136 -6.28 -3.98 1.79
CA TRP A 136 -6.57 -2.75 1.06
C TRP A 136 -5.45 -2.40 0.07
N GLY A 137 -5.83 -1.71 -0.99
CA GLY A 137 -4.92 -1.07 -1.92
C GLY A 137 -5.04 0.45 -1.87
N THR A 138 -4.06 1.16 -2.41
CA THR A 138 -4.10 2.62 -2.59
C THR A 138 -3.18 3.06 -3.72
N ALA A 139 -3.33 4.30 -4.18
CA ALA A 139 -2.43 4.94 -5.14
C ALA A 139 -1.35 5.76 -4.42
N ASN A 140 -0.10 5.65 -4.87
CA ASN A 140 1.00 6.49 -4.40
C ASN A 140 0.95 7.87 -5.07
N LEU A 141 0.19 8.80 -4.51
CA LEU A 141 0.05 10.17 -4.99
C LEU A 141 0.98 11.15 -4.25
N PHE A 142 2.14 10.70 -3.80
CA PHE A 142 3.00 11.50 -2.91
C PHE A 142 4.50 11.36 -3.16
N SER A 143 4.99 10.27 -3.72
CA SER A 143 6.43 10.05 -3.90
C SER A 143 6.99 10.80 -5.11
N HIS A 144 6.23 10.94 -6.19
CA HIS A 144 6.71 11.62 -7.38
C HIS A 144 6.68 13.15 -7.19
N PRO A 145 7.72 13.92 -7.61
CA PRO A 145 7.79 15.38 -7.48
C PRO A 145 6.60 16.14 -8.05
N ARG A 146 5.86 15.60 -9.04
CA ARG A 146 4.64 16.23 -9.58
C ARG A 146 3.59 16.52 -8.51
N TYR A 147 3.58 15.74 -7.44
CA TYR A 147 2.61 15.85 -6.34
C TYR A 147 3.07 16.79 -5.21
N MET A 148 4.17 17.51 -5.37
CA MET A 148 4.71 18.40 -4.33
C MET A 148 3.69 19.43 -3.80
N ASN A 149 2.74 19.85 -4.65
CA ASN A 149 1.67 20.79 -4.32
C ASN A 149 0.28 20.14 -4.26
N GLY A 150 0.22 18.87 -3.86
CA GLY A 150 -1.01 18.08 -3.84
C GLY A 150 -1.22 17.29 -5.13
N ALA A 151 -2.15 16.37 -5.08
CA ALA A 151 -2.62 15.58 -6.21
C ALA A 151 -4.04 16.00 -6.60
N ALA A 152 -5.03 15.71 -5.74
CA ALA A 152 -6.43 16.06 -5.97
C ALA A 152 -6.69 17.57 -5.90
N THR A 153 -5.93 18.29 -5.08
CA THR A 153 -6.04 19.74 -4.87
C THR A 153 -5.00 20.55 -5.64
N ASN A 154 -4.18 19.88 -6.46
CA ASN A 154 -3.12 20.57 -7.20
C ASN A 154 -3.68 21.68 -8.11
N PRO A 155 -3.04 22.87 -8.15
CA PRO A 155 -3.48 23.95 -9.02
C PRO A 155 -3.30 23.64 -10.52
N ASP A 156 -2.43 22.69 -10.87
CA ASP A 156 -2.23 22.24 -12.25
C ASP A 156 -3.21 21.09 -12.57
N PHE A 157 -4.13 21.36 -13.51
CA PHE A 157 -5.10 20.37 -13.95
C PHE A 157 -4.47 19.09 -14.54
N ALA A 158 -3.31 19.20 -15.19
CA ALA A 158 -2.62 18.02 -15.73
C ALA A 158 -2.18 17.06 -14.62
N VAL A 159 -1.78 17.61 -13.46
CA VAL A 159 -1.45 16.82 -12.28
C VAL A 159 -2.69 16.14 -11.69
N VAL A 160 -3.81 16.87 -11.58
CA VAL A 160 -5.08 16.31 -11.10
C VAL A 160 -5.57 15.18 -12.02
N ALA A 161 -5.51 15.39 -13.34
CA ALA A 161 -5.89 14.38 -14.33
C ALA A 161 -5.00 13.13 -14.24
N ARG A 162 -3.68 13.31 -14.06
CA ARG A 162 -2.73 12.21 -13.84
C ARG A 162 -3.04 11.46 -12.55
N ALA A 163 -3.31 12.17 -11.46
CA ALA A 163 -3.69 11.56 -10.17
C ALA A 163 -4.98 10.74 -10.30
N GLY A 164 -6.00 11.27 -11.00
CA GLY A 164 -7.24 10.55 -11.27
C GLY A 164 -7.03 9.25 -12.06
N ALA A 165 -6.20 9.29 -13.10
CA ALA A 165 -5.83 8.11 -13.87
C ALA A 165 -5.09 7.07 -13.02
N GLN A 166 -4.18 7.51 -12.15
CA GLN A 166 -3.44 6.64 -11.25
C GLN A 166 -4.36 6.00 -10.19
N VAL A 167 -5.26 6.77 -9.59
CA VAL A 167 -6.29 6.22 -8.66
C VAL A 167 -7.15 5.20 -9.36
N LYS A 168 -7.57 5.45 -10.61
CA LYS A 168 -8.32 4.48 -11.40
C LYS A 168 -7.55 3.16 -11.55
N MET A 169 -6.27 3.20 -11.94
CA MET A 169 -5.45 1.99 -12.09
C MET A 169 -5.30 1.23 -10.75
N ALA A 170 -5.09 1.94 -9.64
CA ALA A 170 -4.97 1.31 -8.32
C ALA A 170 -6.29 0.69 -7.84
N LEU A 171 -7.42 1.32 -8.15
CA LEU A 171 -8.75 0.76 -7.90
C LEU A 171 -9.00 -0.49 -8.75
N ASP A 172 -8.73 -0.44 -10.04
CA ASP A 172 -8.88 -1.58 -10.95
C ASP A 172 -8.05 -2.77 -10.47
N LEU A 173 -6.80 -2.53 -10.06
CA LEU A 173 -5.96 -3.58 -9.50
C LEU A 173 -6.50 -4.12 -8.17
N THR A 174 -6.95 -3.25 -7.27
CA THR A 174 -7.54 -3.66 -5.98
C THR A 174 -8.77 -4.54 -6.20
N ILE A 175 -9.63 -4.17 -7.13
CA ILE A 175 -10.81 -4.94 -7.53
C ILE A 175 -10.41 -6.28 -8.15
N ALA A 176 -9.45 -6.26 -9.08
CA ALA A 176 -8.96 -7.46 -9.75
C ALA A 176 -8.31 -8.48 -8.78
N LEU A 177 -7.78 -8.00 -7.65
CA LEU A 177 -7.20 -8.82 -6.58
C LEU A 177 -8.21 -9.15 -5.47
N ASP A 178 -9.50 -8.90 -5.66
CA ASP A 178 -10.54 -9.09 -4.63
C ASP A 178 -10.19 -8.42 -3.29
N GLY A 179 -9.62 -7.21 -3.38
CA GLY A 179 -9.24 -6.43 -2.21
C GLY A 179 -10.46 -6.01 -1.39
N GLU A 180 -10.38 -6.16 -0.06
CA GLU A 180 -11.52 -5.92 0.81
C GLU A 180 -11.86 -4.44 0.95
N ASN A 181 -10.85 -3.56 0.87
CA ASN A 181 -11.00 -2.13 1.12
C ASN A 181 -10.09 -1.31 0.21
N TYR A 182 -10.28 0.01 0.23
CA TYR A 182 -9.41 0.98 -0.42
C TYR A 182 -9.12 2.15 0.52
N VAL A 183 -7.86 2.58 0.61
CA VAL A 183 -7.45 3.72 1.44
C VAL A 183 -7.09 4.91 0.56
N PHE A 184 -7.58 6.10 0.91
CA PHE A 184 -7.10 7.35 0.37
C PHE A 184 -6.14 7.98 1.37
N TRP A 185 -4.91 8.19 0.95
CA TRP A 185 -3.89 8.87 1.74
C TRP A 185 -3.39 10.11 1.01
N GLY A 186 -3.83 11.27 1.48
CA GLY A 186 -3.58 12.56 0.85
C GLY A 186 -2.34 13.27 1.42
N VAL A 187 -1.19 12.61 1.44
CA VAL A 187 0.04 13.08 2.13
C VAL A 187 0.52 14.45 1.67
N ARG A 188 0.33 14.77 0.39
CA ARG A 188 0.78 16.04 -0.19
C ARG A 188 -0.34 17.06 -0.35
N GLU A 189 -1.58 16.68 -0.04
CA GLU A 189 -2.68 17.61 0.07
C GLU A 189 -2.47 18.53 1.27
N GLY A 190 -3.05 19.72 1.24
CA GLY A 190 -2.93 20.65 2.36
C GLY A 190 -2.13 21.92 2.03
N TYR A 191 -1.76 22.66 3.05
CA TYR A 191 -1.21 24.00 2.92
C TYR A 191 0.01 24.23 3.82
N LEU A 192 0.90 25.12 3.38
CA LEU A 192 2.00 25.64 4.20
C LEU A 192 1.63 26.95 4.88
N SER A 193 0.81 27.77 4.24
CA SER A 193 0.38 29.09 4.72
C SER A 193 -1.05 29.36 4.27
N LEU A 194 -1.85 29.94 5.16
CA LEU A 194 -3.20 30.39 4.83
C LEU A 194 -3.22 31.66 3.96
N LEU A 195 -2.08 32.34 3.80
CA LEU A 195 -2.01 33.60 3.05
C LEU A 195 -2.26 33.42 1.55
N ASN A 196 -1.99 32.23 1.02
CA ASN A 196 -2.11 31.94 -0.41
C ASN A 196 -2.94 30.66 -0.68
N THR A 197 -3.78 30.26 0.28
CA THR A 197 -4.58 29.05 0.17
C THR A 197 -6.07 29.38 0.26
N ASP A 198 -6.82 28.99 -0.75
CA ASP A 198 -8.27 28.96 -0.72
C ASP A 198 -8.73 27.59 -0.19
N MET A 199 -8.84 27.50 1.14
CA MET A 199 -9.17 26.22 1.80
C MET A 199 -10.53 25.67 1.36
N LYS A 200 -11.52 26.53 1.12
CA LYS A 200 -12.83 26.05 0.67
C LYS A 200 -12.74 25.39 -0.71
N ARG A 201 -12.07 26.05 -1.65
CA ARG A 201 -11.87 25.51 -3.00
C ARG A 201 -11.13 24.17 -2.95
N GLU A 202 -10.08 24.06 -2.14
CA GLU A 202 -9.27 22.85 -2.05
C GLU A 202 -10.04 21.69 -1.42
N LEU A 203 -10.81 21.94 -0.35
CA LEU A 203 -11.73 20.96 0.22
C LEU A 203 -12.81 20.52 -0.76
N ASP A 204 -13.39 21.45 -1.52
CA ASP A 204 -14.39 21.12 -2.54
C ASP A 204 -13.78 20.23 -3.65
N HIS A 205 -12.53 20.52 -4.07
CA HIS A 205 -11.80 19.70 -5.04
C HIS A 205 -11.49 18.31 -4.51
N LEU A 206 -10.99 18.22 -3.27
CA LEU A 206 -10.70 16.94 -2.63
C LEU A 206 -11.98 16.09 -2.50
N ALA A 207 -13.05 16.67 -1.97
CA ALA A 207 -14.34 15.98 -1.82
C ALA A 207 -14.87 15.47 -3.18
N ARG A 208 -14.76 16.29 -4.24
CA ARG A 208 -15.16 15.91 -5.59
C ARG A 208 -14.30 14.76 -6.13
N PHE A 209 -12.97 14.84 -5.96
CA PHE A 209 -12.04 13.82 -6.41
C PHE A 209 -12.33 12.46 -5.75
N LEU A 210 -12.49 12.45 -4.42
CA LEU A 210 -12.81 11.24 -3.67
C LEU A 210 -14.18 10.67 -4.06
N THR A 211 -15.18 11.55 -4.28
CA THR A 211 -16.50 11.14 -4.75
C THR A 211 -16.43 10.47 -6.12
N MET A 212 -15.72 11.09 -7.07
CA MET A 212 -15.55 10.50 -8.42
C MET A 212 -14.86 9.13 -8.36
N ALA A 213 -13.82 8.99 -7.54
CA ALA A 213 -13.10 7.72 -7.37
C ALA A 213 -14.02 6.64 -6.76
N LYS A 214 -14.77 6.98 -5.70
CA LYS A 214 -15.77 6.10 -5.09
C LYS A 214 -16.85 5.69 -6.10
N ASP A 215 -17.41 6.64 -6.83
CA ASP A 215 -18.49 6.36 -7.78
C ASP A 215 -18.00 5.47 -8.92
N TYR A 216 -16.80 5.74 -9.45
CA TYR A 216 -16.15 4.86 -10.41
C TYR A 216 -16.04 3.43 -9.88
N ALA A 217 -15.45 3.24 -8.70
CA ALA A 217 -15.26 1.91 -8.12
C ALA A 217 -16.59 1.18 -7.90
N ARG A 218 -17.66 1.89 -7.49
CA ARG A 218 -19.00 1.32 -7.35
C ARG A 218 -19.57 0.85 -8.69
N THR A 219 -19.32 1.58 -9.79
CA THR A 219 -19.72 1.12 -11.14
C THR A 219 -18.96 -0.13 -11.58
N GLN A 220 -17.76 -0.36 -11.05
CA GLN A 220 -16.98 -1.59 -11.27
C GLN A 220 -17.33 -2.74 -10.31
N GLY A 221 -18.36 -2.58 -9.48
CA GLY A 221 -18.82 -3.61 -8.54
C GLY A 221 -18.06 -3.67 -7.21
N PHE A 222 -17.17 -2.72 -6.93
CA PHE A 222 -16.45 -2.70 -5.67
C PHE A 222 -17.37 -2.44 -4.48
N ALA A 223 -17.51 -3.43 -3.59
CA ALA A 223 -18.37 -3.34 -2.40
C ALA A 223 -17.61 -2.94 -1.12
N GLY A 224 -16.27 -2.90 -1.18
CA GLY A 224 -15.40 -2.63 -0.02
C GLY A 224 -15.58 -1.24 0.58
N THR A 225 -15.00 -1.05 1.76
CA THR A 225 -15.02 0.25 2.45
C THR A 225 -13.93 1.16 1.91
N PHE A 226 -14.25 2.44 1.74
CA PHE A 226 -13.27 3.48 1.51
C PHE A 226 -12.88 4.12 2.85
N PHE A 227 -11.58 4.17 3.10
CA PHE A 227 -11.00 4.84 4.24
C PHE A 227 -10.25 6.08 3.78
N ILE A 228 -10.25 7.10 4.62
CA ILE A 228 -9.37 8.27 4.49
C ILE A 228 -8.40 8.21 5.66
N GLU A 229 -7.11 8.26 5.36
CA GLU A 229 -6.04 8.35 6.36
C GLU A 229 -5.57 9.80 6.48
N PRO A 230 -6.09 10.58 7.43
CA PRO A 230 -5.70 11.96 7.63
C PRO A 230 -4.49 12.05 8.55
N LYS A 231 -3.67 13.08 8.33
CA LYS A 231 -2.62 13.49 9.26
C LYS A 231 -2.69 15.00 9.49
N PRO A 232 -2.51 15.49 10.71
CA PRO A 232 -2.60 16.94 10.98
C PRO A 232 -1.46 17.71 10.30
N MET A 233 -0.31 17.08 10.13
CA MET A 233 0.84 17.62 9.39
C MET A 233 1.66 16.49 8.79
N GLU A 234 2.01 16.56 7.49
CA GLU A 234 2.79 15.53 6.82
C GLU A 234 3.50 16.01 5.56
N PRO A 235 4.81 15.89 5.51
CA PRO A 235 5.77 16.03 6.61
C PRO A 235 5.94 17.51 6.98
N SER A 236 5.58 18.43 6.10
CA SER A 236 5.77 19.87 6.25
C SER A 236 4.51 20.70 5.97
N LYS A 237 3.41 20.07 5.56
CA LYS A 237 2.13 20.71 5.25
C LYS A 237 1.07 20.36 6.27
N HIS A 238 0.23 21.35 6.64
CA HIS A 238 -1.01 21.07 7.33
C HIS A 238 -2.02 20.49 6.35
N GLN A 239 -2.69 19.41 6.72
CA GLN A 239 -3.77 18.83 5.95
C GLN A 239 -5.12 19.42 6.33
N TYR A 240 -6.10 19.24 5.47
CA TYR A 240 -7.46 19.76 5.67
C TYR A 240 -8.23 18.96 6.71
#